data_97da2da73a70d33fbee349ad65414dd8
#
_entry.id   97da2da73a70d33fbee349ad65414dd8
#
_cell.length_a   1.000
_cell.length_b   1.000
_cell.length_c   1.000
_cell.angle_alpha   90.00
_cell.angle_beta   90.00
_cell.angle_gamma   90.00
#
_symmetry.space_group_name_H-M   'P 1'
#
loop_
_entity.id
_entity.type
_entity.pdbx_description
1 polymer ?
#
loop_
_entity_poly.entity_id
_entity_poly.type
_entity_poly.pdbx_seq_one_letter_code
_entity_poly.pdbx_strand_id
1 'polypeptide(L)'
;MYKRQVFSQWFLDPLSKYGPDHKSNSKRILDKKEFLNTTFLTTDPSALSINIPNSYFMPNPADKSFETLNNFNKNCPYDVFFAMSHGVHRGQLKSGKGDDRENFINKLINLNKDIKFDVYGMNNVQPIWADQFIKKIANSYMGLNLSRGKPIKYYSSDRICLLYT
;
A
#
# COMPACT_ATOMS: atom_id res chain seq x y z
N MET A 1 -2.61 36.33 24.79
CA MET A 1 -3.69 35.43 24.36
C MET A 1 -3.01 34.30 23.56
N TYR A 2 -2.80 33.12 24.16
CA TYR A 2 -2.21 31.99 23.45
C TYR A 2 -3.23 31.47 22.45
N LYS A 3 -2.90 31.45 21.17
CA LYS A 3 -3.75 30.81 20.15
C LYS A 3 -3.80 29.32 20.48
N ARG A 4 -4.99 28.77 20.65
CA ARG A 4 -5.22 27.34 20.88
C ARG A 4 -4.66 26.56 19.70
N GLN A 5 -3.67 25.73 19.93
CA GLN A 5 -3.10 24.86 18.89
C GLN A 5 -4.10 23.75 18.57
N VAL A 6 -4.22 23.42 17.29
CA VAL A 6 -5.03 22.31 16.79
C VAL A 6 -4.08 21.21 16.40
N PHE A 7 -4.25 20.03 17.00
CA PHE A 7 -3.48 18.85 16.70
C PHE A 7 -4.30 17.92 15.81
N SER A 8 -3.74 17.54 14.67
CA SER A 8 -4.33 16.56 13.77
C SER A 8 -3.36 15.44 13.46
N GLN A 9 -3.90 14.28 13.14
CA GLN A 9 -3.14 13.11 12.69
C GLN A 9 -3.68 12.65 11.35
N TRP A 10 -2.79 12.28 10.45
CA TRP A 10 -3.12 11.51 9.27
C TRP A 10 -2.59 10.08 9.40
N PHE A 11 -3.48 9.10 9.31
CA PHE A 11 -3.18 7.70 9.50
C PHE A 11 -3.34 6.95 8.20
N LEU A 12 -2.23 6.44 7.67
CA LEU A 12 -2.12 5.84 6.33
C LEU A 12 -2.32 4.32 6.33
N ASP A 13 -2.13 3.66 7.48
CA ASP A 13 -2.19 2.21 7.55
C ASP A 13 -3.65 1.69 7.52
N PRO A 14 -3.89 0.49 6.97
CA PRO A 14 -5.22 -0.08 6.91
C PRO A 14 -5.78 -0.40 8.30
N LEU A 15 -7.07 -0.11 8.49
CA LEU A 15 -7.83 -0.38 9.71
C LEU A 15 -8.87 -1.48 9.52
N SER A 16 -8.63 -2.39 8.56
CA SER A 16 -9.52 -3.53 8.32
C SER A 16 -9.60 -4.44 9.55
N LYS A 17 -10.82 -4.72 10.04
CA LYS A 17 -11.09 -5.60 11.18
C LYS A 17 -10.40 -6.97 11.07
N TYR A 18 -10.28 -7.47 9.85
CA TYR A 18 -9.67 -8.77 9.56
C TYR A 18 -8.24 -8.65 9.05
N GLY A 19 -7.69 -7.44 9.06
CA GLY A 19 -6.31 -7.22 8.68
C GLY A 19 -5.33 -7.65 9.79
N PRO A 20 -4.16 -8.16 9.43
CA PRO A 20 -3.20 -8.69 10.39
C PRO A 20 -2.66 -7.64 11.36
N ASP A 21 -2.70 -6.37 10.96
CA ASP A 21 -2.16 -5.25 11.75
C ASP A 21 -3.28 -4.44 12.45
N HIS A 22 -4.55 -4.91 12.38
CA HIS A 22 -5.70 -4.19 12.94
C HIS A 22 -5.52 -3.81 14.41
N LYS A 23 -5.10 -4.76 15.25
CA LYS A 23 -4.93 -4.53 16.69
C LYS A 23 -3.87 -3.47 16.99
N SER A 24 -2.71 -3.55 16.35
CA SER A 24 -1.62 -2.59 16.54
C SER A 24 -1.96 -1.21 16.00
N ASN A 25 -2.58 -1.15 14.82
CA ASN A 25 -2.98 0.10 14.17
C ASN A 25 -4.09 0.80 14.96
N SER A 26 -5.11 0.06 15.42
CA SER A 26 -6.18 0.58 16.28
C SER A 26 -5.61 1.15 17.59
N LYS A 27 -4.70 0.44 18.23
CA LYS A 27 -4.04 0.92 19.45
C LYS A 27 -3.29 2.23 19.22
N ARG A 28 -2.49 2.33 18.15
CA ARG A 28 -1.72 3.55 17.81
C ARG A 28 -2.60 4.80 17.66
N ILE A 29 -3.83 4.64 17.16
CA ILE A 29 -4.77 5.75 17.03
C ILE A 29 -5.43 6.07 18.39
N LEU A 30 -5.95 5.04 19.06
CA LEU A 30 -6.70 5.21 20.30
C LEU A 30 -5.85 5.75 21.44
N ASP A 31 -4.58 5.37 21.53
CA ASP A 31 -3.63 5.88 22.53
C ASP A 31 -3.41 7.41 22.40
N LYS A 32 -3.71 8.00 21.25
CA LYS A 32 -3.52 9.44 20.98
C LYS A 32 -4.80 10.25 20.90
N LYS A 33 -5.96 9.60 20.95
CA LYS A 33 -7.27 10.24 20.70
C LYS A 33 -7.56 11.46 21.55
N GLU A 34 -7.09 11.48 22.81
CA GLU A 34 -7.34 12.56 23.77
C GLU A 34 -6.52 13.82 23.46
N PHE A 35 -5.42 13.66 22.71
CA PHE A 35 -4.55 14.76 22.32
C PHE A 35 -4.87 15.34 20.96
N LEU A 36 -5.75 14.66 20.18
CA LEU A 36 -6.05 15.02 18.81
C LEU A 36 -7.40 15.71 18.68
N ASN A 37 -7.44 16.81 17.97
CA ASN A 37 -8.66 17.49 17.58
C ASN A 37 -9.32 16.80 16.38
N THR A 38 -8.53 16.24 15.48
CA THR A 38 -9.00 15.62 14.24
C THR A 38 -8.10 14.48 13.82
N THR A 39 -8.68 13.42 13.26
CA THR A 39 -7.95 12.30 12.66
C THR A 39 -8.38 12.10 11.21
N PHE A 40 -7.42 12.14 10.28
CA PHE A 40 -7.65 11.79 8.89
C PHE A 40 -7.26 10.34 8.64
N LEU A 41 -8.13 9.61 7.93
CA LEU A 41 -7.99 8.18 7.67
C LEU A 41 -8.06 7.90 6.17
N THR A 42 -7.25 7.00 5.69
CA THR A 42 -7.30 6.52 4.30
C THR A 42 -8.38 5.44 4.08
N THR A 43 -9.23 5.23 5.08
CA THR A 43 -10.34 4.28 5.08
C THR A 43 -11.61 5.04 5.47
N ASP A 44 -12.76 4.65 4.94
CA ASP A 44 -14.05 5.22 5.36
C ASP A 44 -14.25 5.03 6.88
N PRO A 45 -14.33 6.11 7.67
CA PRO A 45 -14.54 6.01 9.12
C PRO A 45 -15.77 5.18 9.49
N SER A 46 -16.85 5.23 8.69
CA SER A 46 -18.09 4.50 8.94
C SER A 46 -17.95 2.99 8.75
N ALA A 47 -16.93 2.53 8.02
CA ALA A 47 -16.65 1.12 7.77
C ALA A 47 -15.73 0.49 8.82
N LEU A 48 -15.29 1.27 9.82
CA LEU A 48 -14.38 0.80 10.85
C LEU A 48 -15.14 0.07 11.97
N SER A 49 -14.46 -0.90 12.58
CA SER A 49 -14.95 -1.60 13.79
C SER A 49 -14.62 -0.86 15.09
N ILE A 50 -13.97 0.30 15.00
CA ILE A 50 -13.58 1.15 16.13
C ILE A 50 -14.16 2.54 15.95
N ASN A 51 -14.57 3.16 17.07
CA ASN A 51 -15.04 4.54 17.05
C ASN A 51 -13.85 5.50 17.27
N ILE A 52 -13.58 6.31 16.26
CA ILE A 52 -12.55 7.36 16.32
C ILE A 52 -13.27 8.70 16.21
N PRO A 53 -13.39 9.46 17.31
CA PRO A 53 -14.05 10.77 17.29
C PRO A 53 -13.39 11.72 16.30
N ASN A 54 -14.20 12.60 15.69
CA ASN A 54 -13.72 13.62 14.74
C ASN A 54 -12.80 13.04 13.63
N SER A 55 -13.19 11.88 13.09
CA SER A 55 -12.44 11.25 12.00
C SER A 55 -13.10 11.53 10.65
N TYR A 56 -12.24 11.77 9.67
CA TYR A 56 -12.63 12.08 8.30
C TYR A 56 -11.82 11.23 7.32
N PHE A 57 -12.46 10.85 6.22
CA PHE A 57 -11.75 10.21 5.12
C PHE A 57 -10.84 11.22 4.42
N MET A 58 -9.60 10.82 4.18
CA MET A 58 -8.65 11.53 3.34
C MET A 58 -7.83 10.51 2.53
N PRO A 59 -7.90 10.52 1.20
CA PRO A 59 -7.17 9.56 0.37
C PRO A 59 -5.66 9.77 0.50
N ASN A 60 -4.89 8.77 0.07
CA ASN A 60 -3.45 8.95 -0.10
C ASN A 60 -3.19 10.08 -1.12
N PRO A 61 -2.22 10.97 -0.87
CA PRO A 61 -1.89 12.02 -1.80
C PRO A 61 -1.24 11.44 -3.05
N ALA A 62 -1.56 12.03 -4.18
CA ALA A 62 -0.80 11.88 -5.40
C ALA A 62 -0.05 13.19 -5.66
N ASP A 63 1.19 13.11 -6.10
CA ASP A 63 2.01 14.26 -6.43
C ASP A 63 2.49 14.14 -7.88
N LYS A 64 2.24 15.16 -8.67
CA LYS A 64 2.63 15.21 -10.08
C LYS A 64 4.13 15.00 -10.31
N SER A 65 4.98 15.29 -9.33
CA SER A 65 6.42 15.05 -9.43
C SER A 65 6.77 13.56 -9.54
N PHE A 66 5.89 12.67 -9.09
CA PHE A 66 6.03 11.22 -9.26
C PHE A 66 5.44 10.69 -10.58
N GLU A 67 4.61 11.48 -11.26
CA GLU A 67 4.04 11.14 -12.56
C GLU A 67 5.05 11.39 -13.69
N THR A 68 6.20 10.74 -13.59
CA THR A 68 7.31 10.94 -14.53
C THR A 68 7.41 9.86 -15.60
N LEU A 69 6.64 8.78 -15.43
CA LEU A 69 6.67 7.64 -16.33
C LEU A 69 5.61 7.79 -17.42
N ASN A 70 5.98 7.45 -18.63
CA ASN A 70 5.07 7.31 -19.75
C ASN A 70 5.46 6.07 -20.56
N ASN A 71 4.80 4.94 -20.23
CA ASN A 71 5.10 3.65 -20.85
C ASN A 71 4.19 3.33 -22.04
N PHE A 72 3.23 4.18 -22.37
CA PHE A 72 2.22 3.94 -23.40
C PHE A 72 2.82 3.68 -24.80
N ASN A 73 3.94 4.33 -25.12
CA ASN A 73 4.62 4.24 -26.40
C ASN A 73 6.01 3.60 -26.29
N LYS A 74 6.33 2.97 -25.17
CA LYS A 74 7.60 2.29 -24.96
C LYS A 74 7.48 0.80 -25.22
N ASN A 75 8.55 0.21 -25.73
CA ASN A 75 8.65 -1.23 -25.80
C ASN A 75 9.15 -1.76 -24.45
N CYS A 76 8.23 -2.16 -23.59
CA CYS A 76 8.55 -2.66 -22.27
C CYS A 76 8.91 -4.16 -22.31
N PRO A 77 9.97 -4.59 -21.61
CA PRO A 77 10.37 -6.00 -21.55
C PRO A 77 9.40 -6.88 -20.75
N TYR A 78 8.54 -6.28 -19.91
CA TYR A 78 7.55 -6.95 -19.08
C TYR A 78 6.15 -6.40 -19.31
N ASP A 79 5.15 -7.25 -19.10
CA ASP A 79 3.75 -6.87 -19.22
C ASP A 79 3.20 -6.35 -17.88
N VAL A 80 3.52 -7.04 -16.78
CA VAL A 80 2.98 -6.75 -15.45
C VAL A 80 4.07 -6.63 -14.40
N PHE A 81 4.08 -5.51 -13.69
CA PHE A 81 4.91 -5.29 -12.51
C PHE A 81 4.11 -5.54 -11.23
N PHE A 82 4.71 -6.25 -10.29
CA PHE A 82 4.19 -6.39 -8.93
C PHE A 82 5.30 -6.35 -7.89
N ALA A 83 5.11 -5.55 -6.84
CA ALA A 83 6.02 -5.50 -5.72
C ALA A 83 5.29 -5.50 -4.38
N MET A 84 5.81 -6.25 -3.43
CA MET A 84 5.34 -6.25 -2.05
C MET A 84 6.49 -6.31 -1.06
N SER A 85 6.22 -5.99 0.21
CA SER A 85 7.21 -5.96 1.28
C SER A 85 6.87 -6.88 2.46
N HIS A 86 5.84 -7.72 2.31
CA HIS A 86 5.44 -8.65 3.38
C HIS A 86 6.54 -9.69 3.64
N GLY A 87 6.76 -10.02 4.91
CA GLY A 87 7.82 -10.95 5.31
C GLY A 87 9.20 -10.31 5.42
N VAL A 88 9.35 -9.04 5.06
CA VAL A 88 10.62 -8.31 5.18
C VAL A 88 10.92 -7.99 6.63
N HIS A 89 12.16 -8.24 7.05
CA HIS A 89 12.72 -7.81 8.31
C HIS A 89 14.05 -7.10 8.06
N ARG A 90 14.17 -5.87 8.53
CA ARG A 90 15.37 -5.02 8.33
C ARG A 90 15.78 -4.91 6.85
N GLY A 91 14.80 -4.75 5.96
CA GLY A 91 15.03 -4.59 4.53
C GLY A 91 15.32 -5.89 3.75
N GLN A 92 15.31 -7.05 4.41
CA GLN A 92 15.53 -8.34 3.76
C GLN A 92 14.29 -9.24 3.86
N LEU A 93 14.05 -10.01 2.80
CA LEU A 93 12.99 -11.00 2.77
C LEU A 93 13.30 -12.13 3.77
N LYS A 94 12.35 -12.40 4.65
CA LYS A 94 12.46 -13.47 5.64
C LYS A 94 11.86 -14.74 5.08
N SER A 95 12.67 -15.79 4.92
CA SER A 95 12.20 -17.08 4.42
C SER A 95 11.11 -17.68 5.31
N GLY A 96 10.16 -18.40 4.69
CA GLY A 96 9.09 -19.12 5.38
C GLY A 96 7.89 -18.27 5.82
N LYS A 97 7.83 -16.99 5.46
CA LYS A 97 6.69 -16.14 5.77
C LYS A 97 5.84 -15.92 4.51
N GLY A 98 4.79 -16.73 4.36
CA GLY A 98 3.85 -16.62 3.24
C GLY A 98 2.90 -15.42 3.37
N ASP A 99 2.30 -15.05 2.23
CA ASP A 99 1.28 -14.01 2.11
C ASP A 99 0.29 -14.45 1.02
N ASP A 100 -1.00 -14.25 1.26
CA ASP A 100 -2.05 -14.62 0.31
C ASP A 100 -1.87 -13.98 -1.07
N ARG A 101 -1.26 -12.79 -1.11
CA ARG A 101 -0.93 -12.11 -2.37
C ARG A 101 0.09 -12.88 -3.20
N GLU A 102 1.08 -13.50 -2.56
CA GLU A 102 2.07 -14.34 -3.24
C GLU A 102 1.39 -15.53 -3.92
N ASN A 103 0.49 -16.21 -3.21
CA ASN A 103 -0.29 -17.32 -3.78
C ASN A 103 -1.14 -16.86 -4.96
N PHE A 104 -1.78 -15.69 -4.85
CA PHE A 104 -2.60 -15.11 -5.91
C PHE A 104 -1.76 -14.78 -7.15
N ILE A 105 -0.62 -14.10 -6.98
CA ILE A 105 0.28 -13.75 -8.08
C ILE A 105 0.85 -15.00 -8.75
N ASN A 106 1.28 -16.00 -7.98
CA ASN A 106 1.78 -17.26 -8.53
C ASN A 106 0.71 -17.99 -9.35
N LYS A 107 -0.56 -17.93 -8.90
CA LYS A 107 -1.68 -18.47 -9.68
C LYS A 107 -1.87 -17.71 -11.01
N LEU A 108 -1.79 -16.39 -11.00
CA LEU A 108 -1.87 -15.58 -12.23
C LEU A 108 -0.74 -15.93 -13.20
N ILE A 109 0.51 -16.01 -12.74
CA ILE A 109 1.67 -16.38 -13.55
C ILE A 109 1.46 -17.78 -14.16
N ASN A 110 0.96 -18.72 -13.38
CA ASN A 110 0.75 -20.08 -13.84
C ASN A 110 -0.37 -20.21 -14.89
N LEU A 111 -1.41 -19.40 -14.79
CA LEU A 111 -2.53 -19.40 -15.72
C LEU A 111 -2.24 -18.62 -17.02
N ASN A 112 -1.26 -17.72 -17.01
CA ASN A 112 -1.01 -16.80 -18.12
C ASN A 112 0.47 -16.85 -18.53
N LYS A 113 0.84 -17.95 -19.18
CA LYS A 113 2.25 -18.22 -19.55
C LYS A 113 2.83 -17.25 -20.58
N ASP A 114 1.97 -16.64 -21.38
CA ASP A 114 2.37 -15.65 -22.40
C ASP A 114 2.61 -14.25 -21.82
N ILE A 115 2.19 -14.02 -20.59
CA ILE A 115 2.36 -12.73 -19.89
C ILE A 115 3.66 -12.76 -19.10
N LYS A 116 4.50 -11.75 -19.31
CA LYS A 116 5.77 -11.58 -18.61
C LYS A 116 5.59 -10.74 -17.36
N PHE A 117 5.78 -11.36 -16.20
CA PHE A 117 5.70 -10.70 -14.90
C PHE A 117 7.08 -10.30 -14.38
N ASP A 118 7.19 -9.08 -13.85
CA ASP A 118 8.33 -8.59 -13.08
C ASP A 118 7.91 -8.45 -11.61
N VAL A 119 8.36 -9.37 -10.73
CA VAL A 119 7.86 -9.50 -9.36
C VAL A 119 8.95 -9.33 -8.32
N TYR A 120 8.63 -8.62 -7.23
CA TYR A 120 9.55 -8.30 -6.12
C TYR A 120 8.90 -8.52 -4.75
N GLY A 121 9.72 -8.94 -3.78
CA GLY A 121 9.30 -9.19 -2.40
C GLY A 121 8.54 -10.50 -2.23
N MET A 122 8.64 -11.42 -3.20
CA MET A 122 8.06 -12.77 -3.19
C MET A 122 8.96 -13.74 -3.95
N ASN A 123 8.66 -15.04 -3.90
CA ASN A 123 9.41 -16.09 -4.62
C ASN A 123 10.93 -15.99 -4.42
N ASN A 124 11.39 -15.68 -3.21
CA ASN A 124 12.81 -15.44 -2.88
C ASN A 124 13.46 -14.24 -3.60
N VAL A 125 12.71 -13.45 -4.36
CA VAL A 125 13.17 -12.19 -4.93
C VAL A 125 13.07 -11.09 -3.87
N GLN A 126 14.16 -10.36 -3.67
CA GLN A 126 14.20 -9.28 -2.68
C GLN A 126 13.20 -8.15 -3.02
N PRO A 127 12.62 -7.49 -2.02
CA PRO A 127 11.81 -6.30 -2.24
C PRO A 127 12.67 -5.15 -2.73
N ILE A 128 12.04 -4.21 -3.41
CA ILE A 128 12.66 -2.99 -3.93
C ILE A 128 11.97 -1.76 -3.35
N TRP A 129 12.72 -0.64 -3.27
CA TRP A 129 12.28 0.59 -2.62
C TRP A 129 12.70 1.82 -3.41
N ALA A 130 12.03 2.93 -3.16
CA ALA A 130 12.40 4.25 -3.68
C ALA A 130 12.76 4.24 -5.18
N ASP A 131 13.93 4.73 -5.55
CA ASP A 131 14.37 4.83 -6.96
C ASP A 131 14.38 3.50 -7.70
N GLN A 132 14.68 2.39 -7.01
CA GLN A 132 14.63 1.08 -7.64
C GLN A 132 13.21 0.69 -8.03
N PHE A 133 12.21 1.04 -7.20
CA PHE A 133 10.81 0.79 -7.51
C PHE A 133 10.42 1.53 -8.80
N ILE A 134 10.73 2.83 -8.90
CA ILE A 134 10.43 3.64 -10.08
C ILE A 134 11.14 3.10 -11.33
N LYS A 135 12.43 2.76 -11.22
CA LYS A 135 13.21 2.20 -12.34
C LYS A 135 12.65 0.87 -12.84
N LYS A 136 12.11 0.03 -11.94
CA LYS A 136 11.58 -1.29 -12.31
C LYS A 136 10.18 -1.20 -12.91
N ILE A 137 9.29 -0.42 -12.31
CA ILE A 137 7.95 -0.23 -12.87
C ILE A 137 8.00 0.42 -14.25
N ALA A 138 9.01 1.25 -14.53
CA ALA A 138 9.24 1.86 -15.84
C ALA A 138 9.53 0.84 -16.97
N ASN A 139 9.77 -0.43 -16.64
CA ASN A 139 10.02 -1.51 -17.59
C ASN A 139 8.78 -2.38 -17.85
N SER A 140 7.61 -2.00 -17.34
CA SER A 140 6.39 -2.79 -17.47
C SER A 140 5.25 -1.95 -18.04
N TYR A 141 4.33 -2.59 -18.79
CA TYR A 141 3.14 -1.90 -19.33
C TYR A 141 2.09 -1.62 -18.24
N MET A 142 1.99 -2.48 -17.24
CA MET A 142 1.01 -2.37 -16.16
C MET A 142 1.64 -2.58 -14.80
N GLY A 143 1.15 -1.82 -13.80
CA GLY A 143 1.42 -2.06 -12.39
C GLY A 143 0.21 -2.70 -11.70
N LEU A 144 0.42 -3.81 -10.99
CA LEU A 144 -0.62 -4.44 -10.20
C LEU A 144 -0.50 -4.04 -8.73
N ASN A 145 -1.59 -3.47 -8.17
CA ASN A 145 -1.66 -3.12 -6.76
C ASN A 145 -2.62 -4.03 -6.01
N LEU A 146 -2.10 -4.79 -5.04
CA LEU A 146 -2.90 -5.60 -4.14
C LEU A 146 -2.68 -5.14 -2.70
N SER A 147 -3.77 -4.77 -2.04
CA SER A 147 -3.76 -4.48 -0.61
C SER A 147 -3.69 -5.77 0.20
N ARG A 148 -3.07 -5.70 1.37
CA ARG A 148 -3.00 -6.81 2.31
C ARG A 148 -4.33 -6.99 3.04
N GLY A 149 -4.79 -8.23 3.17
CA GLY A 149 -6.03 -8.57 3.86
C GLY A 149 -7.28 -8.37 2.99
N LYS A 150 -8.44 -8.37 3.65
CA LYS A 150 -9.73 -8.19 2.95
C LYS A 150 -9.91 -6.73 2.53
N PRO A 151 -10.53 -6.48 1.38
CA PRO A 151 -10.86 -5.12 0.94
C PRO A 151 -11.72 -4.40 1.98
N ILE A 152 -11.45 -3.11 2.16
CA ILE A 152 -12.24 -2.22 3.01
C ILE A 152 -12.56 -0.95 2.22
N LYS A 153 -13.75 -0.40 2.47
CA LYS A 153 -14.28 0.75 1.73
C LYS A 153 -13.31 1.93 1.72
N TYR A 154 -13.05 2.47 0.53
CA TYR A 154 -12.15 3.58 0.20
C TYR A 154 -10.67 3.36 0.46
N TYR A 155 -10.26 2.27 1.13
CA TYR A 155 -8.84 2.04 1.32
C TYR A 155 -8.15 1.65 0.02
N SER A 156 -7.07 2.35 -0.28
CA SER A 156 -6.05 1.94 -1.26
C SER A 156 -4.67 2.07 -0.62
N SER A 157 -3.72 1.25 -1.03
CA SER A 157 -2.34 1.44 -0.57
C SER A 157 -1.70 2.62 -1.29
N ASP A 158 -0.74 3.28 -0.63
CA ASP A 158 0.07 4.38 -1.18
C ASP A 158 0.76 4.05 -2.50
N ARG A 159 1.04 2.77 -2.76
CA ARG A 159 1.60 2.30 -4.04
C ARG A 159 0.73 2.63 -5.25
N ILE A 160 -0.58 2.80 -5.09
CA ILE A 160 -1.44 3.15 -6.22
C ILE A 160 -1.04 4.50 -6.83
N CYS A 161 -0.55 5.42 -6.01
CA CYS A 161 -0.09 6.72 -6.47
C CYS A 161 1.17 6.61 -7.35
N LEU A 162 1.99 5.57 -7.13
CA LEU A 162 3.20 5.28 -7.92
C LEU A 162 2.90 4.44 -9.17
N LEU A 163 1.73 3.79 -9.22
CA LEU A 163 1.30 2.96 -10.35
C LEU A 163 0.46 3.74 -11.37
N TYR A 164 0.08 4.96 -11.05
CA TYR A 164 -0.80 5.80 -11.87
C TYR A 164 -0.05 6.60 -12.94
N THR A 165 1.22 6.32 -13.10
CA THR A 165 2.09 7.05 -14.02
C THR A 165 2.15 6.42 -15.40
#